data_f82cd3a428f20005fe31bac6347e1449
#
_entry.id   f82cd3a428f20005fe31bac6347e1449
#
_cell.length_a   1.000
_cell.length_b   1.000
_cell.length_c   1.000
_cell.angle_alpha   90.00
_cell.angle_beta   90.00
_cell.angle_gamma   90.00
#
_symmetry.space_group_name_H-M   'P 1'
#
loop_
_entity.id
_entity.type
_entity.pdbx_description
1 polymer ?
#
loop_
_entity_poly.entity_id
_entity_poly.type
_entity_poly.pdbx_seq_one_letter_code
_entity_poly.pdbx_strand_id
1 'polypeptide(L)'
;QWVHKKIAAGEFSIQQMDVQTYFFRRTNMNALGQPRSWTDHLLWHHAAHTVDLFAYQTGGSIVAANALQGPIHPNLGIAMDMSIQLKSSTGAICTLSLSFNNDGPLGTFFRYIGDSGTYIARYDDLVNGKDEKIDVSKVDVSMNGIELQDREFFAAIREGREPNASVAQVLPCYRVLHQLEQQLAKSA
;
A
#
# COMPACT_ATOMS: atom_id res chain seq x y z
N GLN A 1 -2.15 8.98 8.03
CA GLN A 1 -2.16 9.52 9.40
C GLN A 1 -3.57 9.90 9.84
N TRP A 2 -4.29 10.83 9.17
CA TRP A 2 -5.60 11.32 9.63
C TRP A 2 -6.63 10.19 9.78
N VAL A 3 -6.81 9.33 8.76
CA VAL A 3 -7.70 8.16 8.82
C VAL A 3 -7.29 7.21 9.95
N HIS A 4 -5.99 6.96 10.11
CA HIS A 4 -5.48 6.12 11.19
C HIS A 4 -5.83 6.67 12.58
N LYS A 5 -5.71 7.98 12.79
CA LYS A 5 -6.10 8.62 14.07
C LYS A 5 -7.59 8.40 14.37
N LYS A 6 -8.48 8.47 13.37
CA LYS A 6 -9.91 8.17 13.54
C LYS A 6 -10.15 6.71 13.89
N ILE A 7 -9.44 5.79 13.26
CA ILE A 7 -9.54 4.36 13.59
C ILE A 7 -9.06 4.11 15.02
N ALA A 8 -7.92 4.67 15.42
CA ALA A 8 -7.37 4.53 16.76
C ALA A 8 -8.29 5.13 17.85
N ALA A 9 -9.04 6.20 17.52
CA ALA A 9 -10.03 6.81 18.40
C ALA A 9 -11.37 6.04 18.44
N GLY A 10 -11.54 4.98 17.64
CA GLY A 10 -12.81 4.25 17.53
C GLY A 10 -13.92 5.01 16.79
N GLU A 11 -13.58 6.07 16.08
CA GLU A 11 -14.52 6.91 15.34
C GLU A 11 -14.79 6.41 13.90
N PHE A 12 -13.99 5.47 13.43
CA PHE A 12 -14.07 4.91 12.08
C PHE A 12 -13.55 3.48 12.05
N SER A 13 -14.30 2.58 11.41
CA SER A 13 -13.88 1.20 11.15
C SER A 13 -13.95 0.91 9.68
N ILE A 14 -12.83 0.43 9.10
CA ILE A 14 -12.77 0.09 7.67
C ILE A 14 -13.59 -1.17 7.41
N GLN A 15 -14.50 -1.10 6.44
CA GLN A 15 -15.22 -2.24 5.89
C GLN A 15 -14.65 -2.65 4.53
N GLN A 16 -14.29 -1.66 3.70
CA GLN A 16 -13.66 -1.88 2.41
C GLN A 16 -12.61 -0.82 2.13
N MET A 17 -11.51 -1.22 1.51
CA MET A 17 -10.48 -0.33 1.00
C MET A 17 -10.29 -0.61 -0.50
N ASP A 18 -10.47 0.42 -1.34
CA ASP A 18 -10.15 0.35 -2.76
C ASP A 18 -8.87 1.16 -3.01
N VAL A 19 -7.90 0.54 -3.64
CA VAL A 19 -6.59 1.15 -3.87
C VAL A 19 -6.19 1.02 -5.34
N GLN A 20 -5.67 2.10 -5.88
CA GLN A 20 -5.09 2.15 -7.21
C GLN A 20 -3.64 2.61 -7.09
N THR A 21 -2.70 1.81 -7.62
CA THR A 21 -1.28 2.14 -7.65
C THR A 21 -0.81 2.10 -9.09
N TYR A 22 -0.69 3.27 -9.70
CA TYR A 22 -0.51 3.40 -11.13
C TYR A 22 0.73 4.20 -11.47
N PHE A 23 1.55 3.62 -12.36
CA PHE A 23 2.76 4.24 -12.89
C PHE A 23 2.85 3.99 -14.39
N PHE A 24 3.69 4.79 -15.05
CA PHE A 24 4.07 4.57 -16.44
C PHE A 24 5.51 4.08 -16.52
N ARG A 25 5.69 2.82 -16.89
CA ARG A 25 7.03 2.24 -17.00
C ARG A 25 7.20 1.49 -18.31
N ARG A 26 8.25 1.81 -19.03
CA ARG A 26 8.57 1.19 -20.33
C ARG A 26 10.00 0.66 -20.41
N THR A 27 10.85 1.06 -19.51
CA THR A 27 12.27 0.68 -19.49
C THR A 27 12.71 0.39 -18.06
N ASN A 28 13.76 -0.44 -17.93
CA ASN A 28 14.38 -0.68 -16.62
C ASN A 28 15.57 0.28 -16.40
N MET A 29 15.28 1.57 -16.47
CA MET A 29 16.27 2.64 -16.30
C MET A 29 16.02 3.40 -15.00
N ASN A 30 17.08 3.90 -14.38
CA ASN A 30 16.99 4.82 -13.26
C ASN A 30 16.72 6.27 -13.73
N ALA A 31 16.60 7.21 -12.80
CA ALA A 31 16.35 8.62 -13.11
C ALA A 31 17.48 9.30 -13.91
N LEU A 32 18.68 8.71 -13.92
CA LEU A 32 19.83 9.21 -14.69
C LEU A 32 19.93 8.55 -16.08
N GLY A 33 18.93 7.76 -16.49
CA GLY A 33 18.94 7.06 -17.77
C GLY A 33 19.90 5.87 -17.83
N GLN A 34 20.38 5.36 -16.69
CA GLN A 34 21.27 4.20 -16.63
C GLN A 34 20.46 2.93 -16.33
N PRO A 35 20.85 1.75 -16.88
CA PRO A 35 20.21 0.49 -16.54
C PRO A 35 20.27 0.22 -15.04
N ARG A 36 19.16 -0.27 -14.47
CA ARG A 36 19.13 -0.75 -13.09
C ARG A 36 19.66 -2.18 -13.01
N SER A 37 20.28 -2.53 -11.90
CA SER A 37 20.69 -3.90 -11.58
C SER A 37 19.53 -4.80 -11.13
N TRP A 38 18.34 -4.22 -10.93
CA TRP A 38 17.13 -4.91 -10.50
C TRP A 38 15.93 -4.39 -11.30
N THR A 39 14.91 -5.21 -11.44
CA THR A 39 13.67 -4.84 -12.13
C THR A 39 12.57 -4.55 -11.10
N ASP A 40 11.88 -3.43 -11.30
CA ASP A 40 10.73 -3.07 -10.49
C ASP A 40 9.59 -4.10 -10.67
N HIS A 41 8.88 -4.42 -9.60
CA HIS A 41 7.88 -5.47 -9.60
C HIS A 41 6.61 -5.03 -8.88
N LEU A 42 5.44 -5.19 -9.52
CA LEU A 42 4.17 -4.73 -8.95
C LEU A 42 3.87 -5.37 -7.59
N LEU A 43 4.10 -6.67 -7.43
CA LEU A 43 3.83 -7.38 -6.19
C LEU A 43 4.77 -6.94 -5.07
N TRP A 44 6.08 -7.09 -5.27
CA TRP A 44 7.08 -6.94 -4.20
C TRP A 44 7.44 -5.50 -3.86
N HIS A 45 7.39 -4.58 -4.83
CA HIS A 45 7.78 -3.18 -4.61
C HIS A 45 6.59 -2.24 -4.41
N HIS A 46 5.41 -2.57 -4.94
CA HIS A 46 4.25 -1.67 -4.88
C HIS A 46 3.09 -2.24 -4.06
N ALA A 47 2.68 -3.49 -4.26
CA ALA A 47 1.61 -4.08 -3.47
C ALA A 47 1.98 -4.23 -1.99
N ALA A 48 3.26 -4.45 -1.67
CA ALA A 48 3.75 -4.57 -0.30
C ALA A 48 3.27 -3.42 0.60
N HIS A 49 3.32 -2.17 0.12
CA HIS A 49 2.87 -1.00 0.86
C HIS A 49 1.38 -1.05 1.20
N THR A 50 0.54 -1.50 0.26
CA THR A 50 -0.91 -1.59 0.50
C THR A 50 -1.28 -2.78 1.37
N VAL A 51 -0.63 -3.93 1.17
CA VAL A 51 -0.86 -5.13 1.99
C VAL A 51 -0.54 -4.86 3.46
N ASP A 52 0.60 -4.22 3.72
CA ASP A 52 1.01 -3.82 5.06
C ASP A 52 0.07 -2.76 5.66
N LEU A 53 -0.23 -1.70 4.90
CA LEU A 53 -1.13 -0.63 5.34
C LEU A 53 -2.53 -1.16 5.66
N PHE A 54 -3.07 -2.08 4.87
CA PHE A 54 -4.39 -2.67 5.10
C PHE A 54 -4.42 -3.48 6.41
N ALA A 55 -3.42 -4.33 6.65
CA ALA A 55 -3.30 -5.06 7.90
C ALA A 55 -3.14 -4.11 9.09
N TYR A 56 -2.26 -3.11 8.98
CA TYR A 56 -2.01 -2.12 10.01
C TYR A 56 -3.27 -1.31 10.37
N GLN A 57 -4.01 -0.82 9.38
CA GLN A 57 -5.19 0.02 9.62
C GLN A 57 -6.41 -0.76 10.07
N THR A 58 -6.58 -2.02 9.65
CA THR A 58 -7.68 -2.86 10.14
C THR A 58 -7.40 -3.46 11.52
N GLY A 59 -6.15 -3.44 11.98
CA GLY A 59 -5.71 -4.08 13.22
C GLY A 59 -5.84 -5.61 13.20
N GLY A 60 -6.04 -6.21 12.03
CA GLY A 60 -6.26 -7.64 11.84
C GLY A 60 -5.20 -8.30 10.95
N SER A 61 -5.08 -9.62 11.06
CA SER A 61 -4.29 -10.41 10.12
C SER A 61 -5.02 -10.59 8.79
N ILE A 62 -4.28 -10.76 7.70
CA ILE A 62 -4.87 -11.10 6.39
C ILE A 62 -5.15 -12.61 6.38
N VAL A 63 -6.41 -12.98 6.27
CA VAL A 63 -6.90 -14.37 6.33
C VAL A 63 -7.23 -14.95 4.96
N ALA A 64 -7.38 -14.12 3.93
CA ALA A 64 -7.54 -14.56 2.55
C ALA A 64 -6.89 -13.53 1.61
N ALA A 65 -6.24 -14.04 0.57
CA ALA A 65 -5.62 -13.23 -0.47
C ALA A 65 -5.73 -13.95 -1.82
N ASN A 66 -5.95 -13.17 -2.88
CA ASN A 66 -6.00 -13.65 -4.26
C ASN A 66 -5.40 -12.61 -5.19
N ALA A 67 -4.67 -13.05 -6.22
CA ALA A 67 -4.08 -12.18 -7.22
C ALA A 67 -4.28 -12.73 -8.63
N LEU A 68 -4.45 -11.81 -9.58
CA LEU A 68 -4.40 -12.03 -11.00
C LEU A 68 -3.41 -11.05 -11.62
N GLN A 69 -2.66 -11.48 -12.60
CA GLN A 69 -1.73 -10.64 -13.34
C GLN A 69 -1.97 -10.70 -14.83
N GLY A 70 -1.66 -9.61 -15.51
CA GLY A 70 -1.62 -9.53 -16.97
C GLY A 70 -0.44 -10.31 -17.56
N PRO A 71 -0.29 -10.28 -18.90
CA PRO A 71 0.82 -10.97 -19.58
C PRO A 71 2.17 -10.39 -19.15
N ILE A 72 3.18 -11.24 -19.19
CA ILE A 72 4.57 -10.84 -18.93
C ILE A 72 5.10 -10.00 -20.09
N HIS A 73 5.63 -8.82 -19.78
CA HIS A 73 6.23 -7.95 -20.79
C HIS A 73 7.52 -8.57 -21.33
N PRO A 74 7.68 -8.75 -22.66
CA PRO A 74 8.76 -9.55 -23.24
C PRO A 74 10.17 -9.01 -22.92
N ASN A 75 10.33 -7.68 -22.84
CA ASN A 75 11.64 -7.06 -22.58
C ASN A 75 11.92 -6.81 -21.10
N LEU A 76 10.89 -6.70 -20.25
CA LEU A 76 11.06 -6.39 -18.82
C LEU A 76 10.98 -7.65 -17.95
N GLY A 77 10.39 -8.74 -18.46
CA GLY A 77 10.25 -10.00 -17.74
C GLY A 77 9.28 -9.95 -16.53
N ILE A 78 8.41 -8.93 -16.49
CA ILE A 78 7.44 -8.72 -15.40
C ILE A 78 6.04 -8.51 -15.95
N ALA A 79 5.03 -8.81 -15.13
CA ALA A 79 3.66 -8.39 -15.42
C ALA A 79 3.53 -6.87 -15.28
N MET A 80 2.83 -6.24 -16.23
CA MET A 80 2.61 -4.80 -16.26
C MET A 80 1.33 -4.37 -15.57
N ASP A 81 0.43 -5.32 -15.32
CA ASP A 81 -0.86 -5.10 -14.67
C ASP A 81 -1.11 -6.22 -13.66
N MET A 82 -1.72 -5.86 -12.52
CA MET A 82 -2.05 -6.80 -11.46
C MET A 82 -3.27 -6.33 -10.68
N SER A 83 -4.11 -7.29 -10.26
CA SER A 83 -5.22 -7.05 -9.34
C SER A 83 -5.09 -7.98 -8.15
N ILE A 84 -5.27 -7.45 -6.95
CA ILE A 84 -5.18 -8.20 -5.69
C ILE A 84 -6.43 -7.96 -4.86
N GLN A 85 -6.95 -9.01 -4.25
CA GLN A 85 -8.03 -8.97 -3.28
C GLN A 85 -7.52 -9.53 -1.94
N LEU A 86 -7.84 -8.84 -0.85
CA LEU A 86 -7.45 -9.24 0.51
C LEU A 86 -8.68 -9.25 1.42
N LYS A 87 -8.66 -10.10 2.44
CA LYS A 87 -9.63 -10.10 3.53
C LYS A 87 -8.90 -10.12 4.87
N SER A 88 -9.28 -9.19 5.74
CA SER A 88 -8.79 -9.14 7.13
C SER A 88 -9.60 -10.08 8.03
N SER A 89 -9.00 -10.52 9.13
CA SER A 89 -9.69 -11.24 10.21
C SER A 89 -10.81 -10.42 10.88
N THR A 90 -10.79 -9.10 10.73
CA THR A 90 -11.88 -8.20 11.17
C THR A 90 -13.11 -8.24 10.27
N GLY A 91 -13.00 -8.91 9.11
CA GLY A 91 -14.04 -8.96 8.08
C GLY A 91 -13.88 -7.92 6.96
N ALA A 92 -13.04 -6.90 7.15
CA ALA A 92 -12.76 -5.91 6.12
C ALA A 92 -12.14 -6.54 4.87
N ILE A 93 -12.44 -5.96 3.70
CA ILE A 93 -11.87 -6.39 2.41
C ILE A 93 -11.06 -5.26 1.77
N CYS A 94 -10.08 -5.63 0.92
CA CYS A 94 -9.33 -4.68 0.11
C CYS A 94 -9.29 -5.15 -1.34
N THR A 95 -9.49 -4.21 -2.26
CA THR A 95 -9.25 -4.39 -3.68
C THR A 95 -8.11 -3.47 -4.09
N LEU A 96 -7.04 -4.02 -4.63
CA LEU A 96 -5.86 -3.29 -5.08
C LEU A 96 -5.63 -3.54 -6.57
N SER A 97 -5.65 -2.48 -7.35
CA SER A 97 -5.31 -2.47 -8.76
C SER A 97 -3.95 -1.81 -8.96
N LEU A 98 -3.04 -2.48 -9.68
CA LEU A 98 -1.70 -1.98 -9.96
C LEU A 98 -1.44 -2.00 -11.46
N SER A 99 -0.78 -0.97 -11.97
CA SER A 99 -0.43 -0.91 -13.39
C SER A 99 0.85 -0.12 -13.61
N PHE A 100 1.71 -0.64 -14.50
CA PHE A 100 2.82 0.08 -15.12
C PHE A 100 2.48 0.60 -16.52
N ASN A 101 1.26 0.33 -17.00
CA ASN A 101 0.76 0.75 -18.31
C ASN A 101 0.02 2.10 -18.27
N ASN A 102 -0.26 2.62 -17.09
CA ASN A 102 -1.05 3.82 -16.92
C ASN A 102 -0.20 5.07 -17.18
N ASP A 103 -0.56 5.90 -18.16
CA ASP A 103 0.14 7.15 -18.48
C ASP A 103 -0.40 8.38 -17.71
N GLY A 104 -1.35 8.18 -16.79
CA GLY A 104 -1.82 9.17 -15.82
C GLY A 104 -3.30 9.04 -15.47
N PRO A 105 -3.69 9.56 -14.30
CA PRO A 105 -2.89 10.09 -13.21
C PRO A 105 -1.99 9.02 -12.57
N LEU A 106 -0.77 9.42 -12.16
CA LEU A 106 0.22 8.53 -11.56
C LEU A 106 0.14 8.55 -10.02
N GLY A 107 0.63 7.50 -9.39
CA GLY A 107 0.74 7.40 -7.92
C GLY A 107 -0.25 6.43 -7.31
N THR A 108 -0.41 6.54 -5.99
CA THR A 108 -1.33 5.68 -5.24
C THR A 108 -2.50 6.48 -4.70
N PHE A 109 -3.71 5.99 -4.96
CA PHE A 109 -4.97 6.58 -4.53
C PHE A 109 -5.71 5.58 -3.65
N PHE A 110 -6.26 6.06 -2.55
CA PHE A 110 -6.96 5.25 -1.57
C PHE A 110 -8.39 5.71 -1.42
N ARG A 111 -9.34 4.78 -1.37
CA ARG A 111 -10.69 5.00 -0.91
C ARG A 111 -10.93 4.10 0.29
N TYR A 112 -11.23 4.70 1.42
CA TYR A 112 -11.62 4.04 2.66
C TYR A 112 -13.13 4.12 2.82
N ILE A 113 -13.80 2.99 2.87
CA ILE A 113 -15.24 2.87 3.05
C ILE A 113 -15.45 2.19 4.40
N GLY A 114 -16.20 2.82 5.28
CA GLY A 114 -16.40 2.31 6.63
C GLY A 114 -17.80 2.56 7.17
N ASP A 115 -17.97 2.24 8.43
CA ASP A 115 -19.24 2.30 9.17
C ASP A 115 -19.80 3.72 9.33
N SER A 116 -18.92 4.72 9.42
CA SER A 116 -19.30 6.11 9.69
C SER A 116 -19.00 7.07 8.53
N GLY A 117 -18.60 6.55 7.35
CA GLY A 117 -18.37 7.38 6.19
C GLY A 117 -17.40 6.81 5.17
N THR A 118 -17.00 7.69 4.25
CA THR A 118 -16.02 7.39 3.19
C THR A 118 -14.96 8.49 3.17
N TYR A 119 -13.70 8.10 3.00
CA TYR A 119 -12.58 9.02 2.84
C TYR A 119 -11.78 8.64 1.60
N ILE A 120 -11.39 9.64 0.83
CA ILE A 120 -10.62 9.46 -0.41
C ILE A 120 -9.32 10.26 -0.27
N ALA A 121 -8.20 9.55 -0.25
CA ALA A 121 -6.87 10.15 -0.23
C ALA A 121 -6.25 10.09 -1.63
N ARG A 122 -5.84 11.23 -2.13
CA ARG A 122 -5.21 11.39 -3.44
C ARG A 122 -4.12 12.44 -3.36
N TYR A 123 -2.87 12.05 -3.56
CA TYR A 123 -1.70 12.90 -3.30
C TYR A 123 -1.75 13.47 -1.86
N ASP A 124 -1.70 14.79 -1.72
CA ASP A 124 -1.76 15.48 -0.42
C ASP A 124 -3.20 15.85 -0.02
N ASP A 125 -4.18 15.55 -0.86
CA ASP A 125 -5.58 15.84 -0.60
C ASP A 125 -6.29 14.66 0.09
N LEU A 126 -7.12 14.98 1.07
CA LEU A 126 -8.09 14.09 1.67
C LEU A 126 -9.47 14.72 1.56
N VAL A 127 -10.43 13.97 1.01
CA VAL A 127 -11.82 14.38 0.91
C VAL A 127 -12.74 13.34 1.55
N ASN A 128 -13.93 13.76 1.97
CA ASN A 128 -14.98 12.83 2.42
C ASN A 128 -15.78 12.27 1.23
N GLY A 129 -16.77 11.44 1.48
CA GLY A 129 -17.63 10.83 0.46
C GLY A 129 -18.54 11.82 -0.30
N LYS A 130 -18.52 13.10 0.05
CA LYS A 130 -19.24 14.19 -0.63
C LYS A 130 -18.32 15.13 -1.40
N ASP A 131 -17.05 14.72 -1.58
CA ASP A 131 -15.97 15.51 -2.20
C ASP A 131 -15.61 16.81 -1.43
N GLU A 132 -15.99 16.91 -0.16
CA GLU A 132 -15.60 18.01 0.70
C GLU A 132 -14.18 17.78 1.24
N LYS A 133 -13.32 18.81 1.10
CA LYS A 133 -11.92 18.74 1.60
C LYS A 133 -11.90 18.65 3.12
N ILE A 134 -11.05 17.76 3.62
CA ILE A 134 -10.75 17.60 5.03
C ILE A 134 -9.48 18.36 5.34
N ASP A 135 -9.52 19.22 6.36
CA ASP A 135 -8.33 19.91 6.84
C ASP A 135 -7.39 18.94 7.53
N VAL A 136 -6.25 18.69 6.90
CA VAL A 136 -5.17 17.84 7.41
C VAL A 136 -3.96 18.65 7.93
N SER A 137 -4.07 19.99 8.00
CA SER A 137 -2.97 20.87 8.40
C SER A 137 -2.49 20.63 9.84
N LYS A 138 -3.35 20.09 10.71
CA LYS A 138 -3.03 19.74 12.09
C LYS A 138 -2.54 18.28 12.26
N VAL A 139 -2.45 17.53 11.17
CA VAL A 139 -1.89 16.18 11.21
C VAL A 139 -0.37 16.33 11.15
N ASP A 140 0.28 15.83 12.20
CA ASP A 140 1.72 15.83 12.29
C ASP A 140 2.30 14.84 11.27
N VAL A 141 2.50 15.33 10.06
CA VAL A 141 3.16 14.61 8.97
C VAL A 141 4.37 15.42 8.54
N SER A 142 5.54 14.82 8.53
CA SER A 142 6.63 15.41 7.78
C SER A 142 6.33 15.33 6.29
N MET A 143 6.72 16.33 5.52
CA MET A 143 6.65 16.30 4.04
C MET A 143 7.40 15.10 3.45
N ASN A 144 8.23 14.46 4.25
CA ASN A 144 9.01 13.29 3.89
C ASN A 144 8.84 12.21 4.96
N GLY A 145 8.11 11.14 4.63
CA GLY A 145 7.92 9.99 5.51
C GLY A 145 9.24 9.33 5.96
N ILE A 146 10.33 9.53 5.23
CA ILE A 146 11.68 9.06 5.57
C ILE A 146 12.16 9.70 6.88
N GLU A 147 11.93 10.99 7.08
CA GLU A 147 12.31 11.67 8.32
C GLU A 147 11.61 11.04 9.55
N LEU A 148 10.32 10.74 9.44
CA LEU A 148 9.58 10.10 10.52
C LEU A 148 10.09 8.68 10.80
N GLN A 149 10.43 7.94 9.76
CA GLN A 149 11.02 6.61 9.86
C GLN A 149 12.37 6.66 10.58
N ASP A 150 13.24 7.59 10.20
CA ASP A 150 14.56 7.74 10.81
C ASP A 150 14.45 8.17 12.29
N ARG A 151 13.56 9.12 12.59
CA ARG A 151 13.29 9.57 13.98
C ARG A 151 12.82 8.41 14.85
N GLU A 152 11.90 7.58 14.36
CA GLU A 152 11.42 6.39 15.06
C GLU A 152 12.53 5.37 15.29
N PHE A 153 13.35 5.11 14.27
CA PHE A 153 14.47 4.18 14.37
C PHE A 153 15.49 4.63 15.43
N PHE A 154 15.90 5.89 15.40
CA PHE A 154 16.83 6.42 16.42
C PHE A 154 16.21 6.50 17.82
N ALA A 155 14.92 6.77 17.94
CA ALA A 155 14.23 6.74 19.23
C ALA A 155 14.23 5.32 19.79
N ALA A 156 13.90 4.32 18.98
CA ALA A 156 13.90 2.92 19.38
C ALA A 156 15.27 2.44 19.89
N ILE A 157 16.37 2.84 19.21
CA ILE A 157 17.75 2.55 19.66
C ILE A 157 18.03 3.15 21.03
N ARG A 158 17.71 4.46 21.23
CA ARG A 158 17.96 5.16 22.50
C ARG A 158 17.15 4.58 23.66
N GLU A 159 15.93 4.14 23.39
CA GLU A 159 14.99 3.62 24.38
C GLU A 159 15.12 2.12 24.61
N GLY A 160 15.94 1.43 23.82
CA GLY A 160 16.15 -0.03 23.90
C GLY A 160 14.89 -0.84 23.59
N ARG A 161 14.01 -0.33 22.73
CA ARG A 161 12.76 -0.97 22.32
C ARG A 161 12.76 -1.37 20.85
N GLU A 162 11.82 -2.22 20.47
CA GLU A 162 11.57 -2.55 19.08
C GLU A 162 10.98 -1.30 18.35
N PRO A 163 11.47 -0.94 17.14
CA PRO A 163 10.89 0.14 16.37
C PRO A 163 9.52 -0.26 15.81
N ASN A 164 8.67 0.73 15.53
CA ASN A 164 7.50 0.53 14.71
C ASN A 164 7.90 0.07 13.30
N ALA A 165 7.07 -0.77 12.68
CA ALA A 165 7.38 -1.43 11.41
C ALA A 165 8.68 -2.26 11.46
N SER A 166 8.95 -2.90 12.59
CA SER A 166 10.06 -3.85 12.73
C SER A 166 9.91 -5.04 11.79
N VAL A 167 10.99 -5.81 11.61
CA VAL A 167 10.97 -7.05 10.80
C VAL A 167 9.87 -8.00 11.28
N ALA A 168 9.71 -8.16 12.61
CA ALA A 168 8.67 -9.02 13.17
C ALA A 168 7.26 -8.55 12.81
N GLN A 169 7.03 -7.24 12.83
CA GLN A 169 5.72 -6.64 12.51
C GLN A 169 5.38 -6.71 11.03
N VAL A 170 6.36 -6.55 10.13
CA VAL A 170 6.11 -6.57 8.67
C VAL A 170 6.19 -7.97 8.06
N LEU A 171 6.80 -8.94 8.73
CA LEU A 171 6.94 -10.31 8.23
C LEU A 171 5.61 -10.98 7.83
N PRO A 172 4.48 -10.79 8.53
CA PRO A 172 3.18 -11.30 8.08
C PRO A 172 2.77 -10.77 6.70
N CYS A 173 3.04 -9.51 6.38
CA CYS A 173 2.82 -8.94 5.04
C CYS A 173 3.63 -9.70 3.98
N TYR A 174 4.91 -9.91 4.21
CA TYR A 174 5.78 -10.64 3.27
C TYR A 174 5.35 -12.10 3.07
N ARG A 175 4.79 -12.75 4.08
CA ARG A 175 4.20 -14.09 3.92
C ARG A 175 2.99 -14.09 2.99
N VAL A 176 2.14 -13.07 3.07
CA VAL A 176 1.01 -12.89 2.13
C VAL A 176 1.52 -12.66 0.72
N LEU A 177 2.52 -11.80 0.52
CA LEU A 177 3.12 -11.57 -0.79
C LEU A 177 3.71 -12.85 -1.39
N HIS A 178 4.41 -13.65 -0.58
CA HIS A 178 4.94 -14.93 -1.02
C HIS A 178 3.83 -15.92 -1.39
N GLN A 179 2.74 -15.97 -0.63
CA GLN A 179 1.57 -16.79 -0.96
C GLN A 179 0.96 -16.37 -2.31
N LEU A 180 0.81 -15.07 -2.55
CA LEU A 180 0.31 -14.54 -3.82
C LEU A 180 1.24 -14.88 -4.99
N GLU A 181 2.56 -14.75 -4.81
CA GLU A 181 3.55 -15.15 -5.82
C GLU A 181 3.44 -16.64 -6.19
N GLN A 182 3.31 -17.51 -5.18
CA GLN A 182 3.09 -18.94 -5.39
C GLN A 182 1.79 -19.26 -6.14
N GLN A 183 0.74 -18.47 -5.92
CA GLN A 183 -0.52 -18.58 -6.62
C GLN A 183 -0.39 -18.18 -8.09
N LEU A 184 0.25 -17.02 -8.34
CA LEU A 184 0.48 -16.51 -9.70
C LEU A 184 1.34 -17.47 -10.52
N ALA A 185 2.36 -18.08 -9.93
CA ALA A 185 3.21 -19.06 -10.60
C ALA A 185 2.48 -20.34 -11.02
N LYS A 186 1.39 -20.72 -10.33
CA LYS A 186 0.56 -21.89 -10.68
C LYS A 186 -0.48 -21.60 -11.74
N SER A 187 -0.78 -20.32 -11.97
CA SER A 187 -1.82 -19.86 -12.91
C SER A 187 -1.22 -19.41 -14.26
N ALA A 188 0.11 -19.35 -14.38
CA ALA A 188 0.85 -19.05 -15.59
C ALA A 188 1.12 -20.32 -16.40
#